data_71bc22c5f846775032e9c9226ae4c36a
#
_entry.id   71bc22c5f846775032e9c9226ae4c36a
#
_cell.length_a   1.000
_cell.length_b   1.000
_cell.length_c   1.000
_cell.angle_alpha   90.00
_cell.angle_beta   90.00
_cell.angle_gamma   90.00
#
_symmetry.space_group_name_H-M   'P 1'
#
loop_
_entity.id
_entity.type
_entity.pdbx_description
1 polymer ?
#
loop_
_entity_poly.entity_id
_entity_poly.type
_entity_poly.pdbx_seq_one_letter_code
_entity_poly.pdbx_strand_id
1 'polypeptide(L)'
;MKRIARFEKVSFRQFSDGWDDTFQAIEKGENKDQSKETLKEIYDRIKLPRRATAGSAGYDFFAPVDIILNPGETIKIPTGIRVWMEPEWVLKCYPRSGLGFKFRLQLNNTVGIIDSDYYNSDNEGHIFAKLTND
;
A
#
# COMPACT_ATOMS: atom_id res chain seq x y z
N MET A 1 -4.35 24.15 -14.49
CA MET A 1 -3.58 22.90 -14.55
C MET A 1 -4.57 21.74 -14.64
N LYS A 2 -4.41 20.88 -15.63
CA LYS A 2 -5.28 19.70 -15.81
C LYS A 2 -4.93 18.61 -14.79
N ARG A 3 -5.94 18.07 -14.11
CA ARG A 3 -5.75 16.90 -13.24
C ARG A 3 -5.67 15.64 -14.12
N ILE A 4 -4.58 14.89 -14.01
CA ILE A 4 -4.35 13.67 -14.77
C ILE A 4 -4.60 12.41 -13.96
N ALA A 5 -4.61 12.51 -12.63
CA ALA A 5 -4.81 11.39 -11.73
C ALA A 5 -5.34 11.85 -10.37
N ARG A 6 -5.94 10.93 -9.64
CA ARG A 6 -6.32 11.16 -8.24
C ARG A 6 -6.25 9.85 -7.46
N PHE A 7 -5.83 9.95 -6.21
CA PHE A 7 -5.88 8.84 -5.27
C PHE A 7 -7.23 8.80 -4.55
N GLU A 8 -7.72 7.61 -4.30
CA GLU A 8 -8.95 7.36 -3.55
C GLU A 8 -8.74 6.17 -2.62
N LYS A 9 -9.56 6.08 -1.58
CA LYS A 9 -9.62 4.82 -0.81
C LYS A 9 -10.47 3.81 -1.59
N VAL A 10 -10.07 2.54 -1.51
CA VAL A 10 -10.97 1.44 -1.88
C VAL A 10 -12.11 1.36 -0.86
N SER A 11 -13.18 0.60 -1.15
CA SER A 11 -14.22 0.38 -0.16
C SER A 11 -13.69 -0.36 1.06
N PHE A 12 -14.37 -0.21 2.20
CA PHE A 12 -14.01 -0.96 3.41
C PHE A 12 -14.03 -2.46 3.17
N ARG A 13 -15.02 -2.95 2.42
CA ARG A 13 -15.11 -4.37 2.06
C ARG A 13 -13.84 -4.83 1.33
N GLN A 14 -13.37 -4.08 0.33
CA GLN A 14 -12.18 -4.45 -0.43
C GLN A 14 -10.93 -4.38 0.44
N PHE A 15 -10.82 -3.39 1.30
CA PHE A 15 -9.72 -3.31 2.25
C PHE A 15 -9.72 -4.50 3.21
N SER A 16 -10.89 -4.88 3.71
CA SER A 16 -11.06 -6.05 4.59
C SER A 16 -10.61 -7.32 3.89
N ASP A 17 -11.01 -7.53 2.63
CA ASP A 17 -10.60 -8.70 1.86
C ASP A 17 -9.08 -8.74 1.68
N GLY A 18 -8.47 -7.61 1.33
CA GLY A 18 -7.01 -7.51 1.20
C GLY A 18 -6.27 -7.70 2.52
N TRP A 19 -6.84 -7.21 3.61
CA TRP A 19 -6.31 -7.40 4.96
C TRP A 19 -6.28 -8.88 5.34
N ASP A 20 -7.36 -9.58 5.09
CA ASP A 20 -7.50 -10.99 5.44
C ASP A 20 -6.47 -11.86 4.72
N ASP A 21 -6.15 -11.56 3.47
CA ASP A 21 -5.12 -12.28 2.71
C ASP A 21 -3.73 -12.19 3.36
N THR A 22 -3.44 -11.10 4.06
CA THR A 22 -2.11 -10.85 4.64
C THR A 22 -2.05 -11.17 6.12
N PHE A 23 -3.01 -10.70 6.89
CA PHE A 23 -2.93 -10.67 8.35
C PHE A 23 -3.67 -11.81 9.05
N GLN A 24 -4.60 -12.49 8.40
CA GLN A 24 -5.23 -13.68 8.98
C GLN A 24 -4.19 -14.77 9.30
N ALA A 25 -3.20 -14.94 8.47
CA ALA A 25 -2.13 -15.91 8.71
C ALA A 25 -1.27 -15.54 9.93
N ILE A 26 -1.22 -14.25 10.27
CA ILE A 26 -0.46 -13.74 11.42
C ILE A 26 -1.29 -13.82 12.70
N GLU A 27 -2.60 -13.59 12.63
CA GLU A 27 -3.50 -13.68 13.79
C GLU A 27 -3.69 -15.11 14.32
N LYS A 28 -3.51 -16.11 13.48
CA LYS A 28 -3.56 -17.52 13.88
C LYS A 28 -2.30 -18.00 14.61
N GLY A 29 -1.23 -17.19 14.64
CA GLY A 29 0.03 -17.43 15.35
C GLY A 29 0.15 -16.54 16.58
N GLU A 30 -0.35 -16.98 17.72
CA GLU A 30 0.06 -16.67 19.09
C GLU A 30 0.08 -15.25 19.67
N ASN A 31 -0.30 -14.18 19.00
CA ASN A 31 -0.37 -12.86 19.65
C ASN A 31 -1.76 -12.25 19.59
N LYS A 32 -2.57 -12.64 20.55
CA LYS A 32 -3.81 -11.95 20.86
C LYS A 32 -3.50 -10.75 21.76
N ASP A 33 -2.99 -9.69 21.18
CA ASP A 33 -2.94 -8.42 21.88
C ASP A 33 -4.37 -7.88 21.96
N GLN A 34 -4.87 -7.71 23.18
CA GLN A 34 -6.25 -7.30 23.43
C GLN A 34 -6.47 -5.79 23.34
N SER A 35 -5.43 -5.00 23.05
CA SER A 35 -5.53 -3.55 22.86
C SER A 35 -5.84 -3.15 21.41
N LYS A 36 -6.34 -4.08 20.59
CA LYS A 36 -6.43 -3.90 19.13
C LYS A 36 -7.50 -2.93 18.71
N GLU A 37 -7.08 -1.98 17.86
CA GLU A 37 -7.97 -1.23 17.00
C GLU A 37 -8.80 -2.19 16.14
N THR A 38 -10.04 -1.82 15.88
CA THR A 38 -10.86 -2.54 14.91
C THR A 38 -10.35 -2.27 13.49
N LEU A 39 -10.61 -3.17 12.57
CA LEU A 39 -10.24 -2.99 11.17
C LEU A 39 -10.88 -1.72 10.58
N LYS A 40 -12.09 -1.40 11.01
CA LYS A 40 -12.78 -0.18 10.59
C LYS A 40 -12.06 1.09 11.03
N GLU A 41 -11.53 1.11 12.25
CA GLU A 41 -10.74 2.23 12.75
C GLU A 41 -9.45 2.39 11.95
N ILE A 42 -8.78 1.27 11.63
CA ILE A 42 -7.58 1.28 10.77
C ILE A 42 -7.92 1.86 9.40
N TYR A 43 -9.02 1.39 8.78
CA TYR A 43 -9.47 1.89 7.49
C TYR A 43 -9.80 3.38 7.51
N ASP A 44 -10.51 3.84 8.53
CA ASP A 44 -10.90 5.25 8.65
C ASP A 44 -9.67 6.18 8.82
N ARG A 45 -8.58 5.64 9.36
CA ARG A 45 -7.33 6.37 9.58
C ARG A 45 -6.39 6.37 8.37
N ILE A 46 -6.67 5.61 7.32
CA ILE A 46 -5.84 5.57 6.12
C ILE A 46 -5.73 6.97 5.52
N LYS A 47 -4.49 7.38 5.25
CA LYS A 47 -4.19 8.65 4.60
C LYS A 47 -3.98 8.44 3.12
N LEU A 48 -4.51 9.35 2.29
CA LEU A 48 -4.20 9.35 0.88
C LEU A 48 -2.72 9.68 0.65
N PRO A 49 -2.09 9.11 -0.39
CA PRO A 49 -0.72 9.46 -0.75
C PRO A 49 -0.57 10.96 -0.98
N ARG A 50 0.56 11.51 -0.53
CA ARG A 50 0.84 12.94 -0.66
C ARG A 50 2.33 13.20 -0.88
N ARG A 51 2.65 14.35 -1.45
CA ARG A 51 4.04 14.82 -1.53
C ARG A 51 4.55 15.19 -0.14
N ALA A 52 5.78 14.81 0.17
CA ALA A 52 6.44 15.23 1.41
C ALA A 52 6.73 16.74 1.39
N THR A 53 7.12 17.27 0.23
CA THR A 53 7.38 18.69 0.00
C THR A 53 6.79 19.14 -1.34
N ALA A 54 6.68 20.45 -1.54
CA ALA A 54 6.20 21.00 -2.82
C ALA A 54 7.07 20.60 -4.01
N GLY A 55 8.36 20.31 -3.80
CA GLY A 55 9.29 19.91 -4.83
C GLY A 55 9.44 18.40 -5.00
N SER A 56 8.70 17.60 -4.22
CA SER A 56 8.76 16.12 -4.36
C SER A 56 8.20 15.69 -5.71
N ALA A 57 8.94 14.81 -6.40
CA ALA A 57 8.48 14.21 -7.65
C ALA A 57 7.40 13.15 -7.42
N GLY A 58 7.50 12.44 -6.30
CA GLY A 58 6.60 11.34 -5.97
C GLY A 58 5.65 11.65 -4.82
N TYR A 59 4.72 10.73 -4.62
CA TYR A 59 3.75 10.74 -3.54
C TYR A 59 4.06 9.59 -2.58
N ASP A 60 4.14 9.89 -1.28
CA ASP A 60 4.37 8.86 -0.26
C ASP A 60 3.08 8.14 0.05
N PHE A 61 3.13 6.82 -0.03
CA PHE A 61 2.11 5.94 0.51
C PHE A 61 2.42 5.67 1.98
N PHE A 62 1.38 5.44 2.76
CA PHE A 62 1.50 5.16 4.19
C PHE A 62 1.08 3.72 4.48
N ALA A 63 1.87 3.01 5.28
CA ALA A 63 1.46 1.71 5.79
C ALA A 63 0.26 1.90 6.71
N PRO A 64 -0.76 1.03 6.63
CA PRO A 64 -1.97 1.17 7.45
C PRO A 64 -1.72 0.92 8.93
N VAL A 65 -0.68 0.17 9.26
CA VAL A 65 -0.26 -0.17 10.63
C VAL A 65 1.25 -0.25 10.70
N ASP A 66 1.80 -0.24 11.89
CA ASP A 66 3.21 -0.53 12.11
C ASP A 66 3.50 -1.99 11.73
N ILE A 67 4.61 -2.19 11.04
CA ILE A 67 4.99 -3.49 10.52
C ILE A 67 6.42 -3.80 10.97
N ILE A 68 6.62 -4.99 11.51
CA ILE A 68 7.94 -5.54 11.78
C ILE A 68 8.22 -6.60 10.73
N LEU A 69 9.28 -6.40 9.96
CA LEU A 69 9.70 -7.32 8.92
C LEU A 69 11.15 -7.71 9.18
N ASN A 70 11.36 -8.93 9.65
CA ASN A 70 12.69 -9.44 9.96
C ASN A 70 13.46 -9.74 8.67
N PRO A 71 14.81 -9.80 8.74
CA PRO A 71 15.60 -10.17 7.57
C PRO A 71 15.14 -11.48 6.93
N GLY A 72 15.01 -11.46 5.62
CA GLY A 72 14.52 -12.60 4.83
C GLY A 72 13.01 -12.72 4.73
N GLU A 73 12.26 -11.94 5.49
CA GLU A 73 10.79 -11.99 5.46
C GLU A 73 10.21 -11.13 4.33
N THR A 74 9.04 -11.54 3.88
CA THR A 74 8.25 -10.85 2.85
C THR A 74 6.86 -10.58 3.38
N ILE A 75 6.32 -9.40 3.08
CA ILE A 75 4.94 -9.03 3.41
C ILE A 75 4.25 -8.38 2.21
N LYS A 76 2.98 -8.72 2.02
CA LYS A 76 2.10 -8.06 1.04
C LYS A 76 1.19 -7.11 1.79
N ILE A 77 1.44 -5.81 1.68
CA ILE A 77 0.73 -4.78 2.43
C ILE A 77 -0.47 -4.27 1.64
N PRO A 78 -1.70 -4.41 2.16
CA PRO A 78 -2.87 -3.76 1.57
C PRO A 78 -2.81 -2.26 1.89
N THR A 79 -2.65 -1.43 0.89
CA THR A 79 -2.53 0.02 1.11
C THR A 79 -3.86 0.70 1.38
N GLY A 80 -4.96 0.09 0.96
CA GLY A 80 -6.28 0.70 0.99
C GLY A 80 -6.50 1.75 -0.08
N ILE A 81 -5.58 1.89 -1.01
CA ILE A 81 -5.56 2.97 -2.01
C ILE A 81 -5.77 2.42 -3.40
N ARG A 82 -6.49 3.18 -4.20
CA ARG A 82 -6.64 3.02 -5.64
C ARG A 82 -6.29 4.34 -6.32
N VAL A 83 -5.97 4.29 -7.61
CA VAL A 83 -5.66 5.49 -8.38
C VAL A 83 -6.47 5.51 -9.67
N TRP A 84 -7.22 6.61 -9.86
CA TRP A 84 -7.78 6.93 -11.17
C TRP A 84 -6.76 7.78 -11.94
N MET A 85 -6.56 7.48 -13.23
CA MET A 85 -5.71 8.29 -14.08
C MET A 85 -6.19 8.27 -15.54
N GLU A 86 -5.81 9.31 -16.26
CA GLU A 86 -6.04 9.38 -17.71
C GLU A 86 -5.34 8.20 -18.40
N PRO A 87 -5.91 7.67 -19.51
CA PRO A 87 -5.42 6.43 -20.13
C PRO A 87 -3.96 6.44 -20.59
N GLU A 88 -3.42 7.61 -20.92
CA GLU A 88 -2.04 7.76 -21.40
C GLU A 88 -0.99 7.79 -20.30
N TRP A 89 -1.41 7.65 -19.02
CA TRP A 89 -0.51 7.71 -17.88
C TRP A 89 -0.36 6.35 -17.21
N VAL A 90 0.73 6.18 -16.50
CA VAL A 90 1.03 5.00 -15.67
C VAL A 90 1.53 5.47 -14.31
N LEU A 91 1.11 4.78 -13.26
CA LEU A 91 1.68 4.98 -11.92
C LEU A 91 2.78 3.95 -11.70
N LYS A 92 3.96 4.42 -11.31
CA LYS A 92 5.08 3.55 -10.93
C LYS A 92 5.32 3.67 -9.44
N CYS A 93 5.48 2.53 -8.78
CA CYS A 93 5.70 2.44 -7.34
C CYS A 93 7.13 1.98 -7.06
N TYR A 94 7.79 2.70 -6.16
CA TYR A 94 9.18 2.46 -5.79
C TYR A 94 9.32 2.43 -4.26
N PRO A 95 10.32 1.72 -3.71
CA PRO A 95 10.70 1.93 -2.32
C PRO A 95 11.21 3.37 -2.13
N ARG A 96 11.02 3.93 -0.94
CA ARG A 96 11.67 5.20 -0.62
C ARG A 96 13.18 5.03 -0.63
N SER A 97 13.89 6.04 -1.10
CA SER A 97 15.35 5.99 -1.25
C SER A 97 16.08 5.64 0.05
N GLY A 98 15.64 6.19 1.18
CA GLY A 98 16.26 5.88 2.48
C GLY A 98 16.10 4.42 2.88
N LEU A 99 14.94 3.83 2.63
CA LEU A 99 14.68 2.42 2.95
C LEU A 99 15.43 1.47 1.98
N GLY A 100 15.38 1.78 0.70
CA GLY A 100 16.05 0.95 -0.30
C GLY A 100 17.55 1.05 -0.22
N PHE A 101 18.10 2.27 -0.11
CA PHE A 101 19.53 2.52 -0.12
C PHE A 101 20.23 2.02 1.15
N LYS A 102 19.67 2.30 2.33
CA LYS A 102 20.31 1.97 3.60
C LYS A 102 20.05 0.52 4.06
N PHE A 103 18.84 0.02 3.79
CA PHE A 103 18.37 -1.23 4.38
C PHE A 103 18.01 -2.29 3.34
N ARG A 104 18.18 -2.00 2.05
CA ARG A 104 17.83 -2.91 0.96
C ARG A 104 16.39 -3.43 1.02
N LEU A 105 15.48 -2.62 1.57
CA LEU A 105 14.07 -2.94 1.49
C LEU A 105 13.64 -2.88 0.02
N GLN A 106 13.10 -3.97 -0.49
CA GLN A 106 12.82 -4.11 -1.91
C GLN A 106 11.35 -4.42 -2.16
N LEU A 107 10.83 -3.86 -3.26
CA LEU A 107 9.60 -4.39 -3.84
C LEU A 107 9.91 -5.72 -4.53
N ASN A 108 9.09 -6.73 -4.29
CA ASN A 108 9.28 -8.05 -4.90
C ASN A 108 9.28 -8.02 -6.43
N ASN A 109 8.53 -7.10 -7.01
CA ASN A 109 8.46 -6.90 -8.46
C ASN A 109 9.41 -5.80 -8.97
N THR A 110 10.38 -5.37 -8.17
CA THR A 110 11.36 -4.31 -8.48
C THR A 110 10.72 -2.94 -8.60
N VAL A 111 9.78 -2.75 -9.49
CA VAL A 111 8.96 -1.55 -9.69
C VAL A 111 7.51 -1.98 -9.85
N GLY A 112 6.63 -1.40 -9.05
CA GLY A 112 5.20 -1.63 -9.23
C GLY A 112 4.68 -0.82 -10.41
N ILE A 113 4.03 -1.48 -11.35
CA ILE A 113 3.41 -0.82 -12.51
C ILE A 113 1.90 -0.91 -12.34
N ILE A 114 1.25 0.25 -12.27
CA ILE A 114 -0.20 0.37 -12.15
C ILE A 114 -0.72 1.01 -13.42
N ASP A 115 -1.43 0.23 -14.23
CA ASP A 115 -2.04 0.70 -15.46
C ASP A 115 -3.32 1.51 -15.18
N SER A 116 -3.69 2.38 -16.10
CA SER A 116 -4.87 3.23 -15.92
C SER A 116 -6.17 2.43 -15.77
N ASP A 117 -6.28 1.29 -16.42
CA ASP A 117 -7.47 0.44 -16.39
C ASP A 117 -7.55 -0.45 -15.13
N TYR A 118 -6.47 -0.53 -14.35
CA TYR A 118 -6.49 -1.28 -13.10
C TYR A 118 -7.55 -0.76 -12.11
N TYR A 119 -7.84 0.53 -12.17
CA TYR A 119 -8.87 1.18 -11.34
C TYR A 119 -10.23 0.48 -11.42
N ASN A 120 -10.58 -0.08 -12.58
CA ASN A 120 -11.86 -0.75 -12.82
C ASN A 120 -11.79 -2.28 -12.66
N SER A 121 -10.73 -2.80 -12.06
CA SER A 121 -10.59 -4.24 -11.80
C SER A 121 -11.58 -4.73 -10.74
N ASP A 122 -11.77 -6.04 -10.66
CA ASP A 122 -12.70 -6.67 -9.71
C ASP A 122 -12.37 -6.35 -8.25
N ASN A 123 -11.09 -6.07 -7.94
CA ASN A 123 -10.65 -5.64 -6.63
C ASN A 123 -10.62 -4.12 -6.47
N GLU A 124 -11.39 -3.38 -7.27
CA GLU A 124 -11.45 -1.91 -7.27
C GLU A 124 -10.13 -1.21 -7.60
N GLY A 125 -9.15 -1.93 -8.16
CA GLY A 125 -7.81 -1.38 -8.38
C GLY A 125 -7.01 -1.22 -7.09
N HIS A 126 -7.27 -2.03 -6.09
CA HIS A 126 -6.58 -1.98 -4.80
C HIS A 126 -5.08 -2.20 -4.98
N ILE A 127 -4.28 -1.23 -4.57
CA ILE A 127 -2.83 -1.28 -4.69
C ILE A 127 -2.24 -1.99 -3.46
N PHE A 128 -1.43 -3.01 -3.72
CA PHE A 128 -0.68 -3.74 -2.70
C PHE A 128 0.80 -3.46 -2.87
N ALA A 129 1.50 -3.32 -1.75
CA ALA A 129 2.97 -3.25 -1.75
C ALA A 129 3.52 -4.56 -1.18
N LYS A 130 4.16 -5.36 -2.01
CA LYS A 130 4.83 -6.59 -1.54
C LYS A 130 6.30 -6.28 -1.36
N LEU A 131 6.75 -6.35 -0.12
CA LEU A 131 8.09 -5.95 0.30
C LEU A 131 8.87 -7.11 0.89
N THR A 132 10.15 -7.15 0.61
CA THR A 132 11.09 -8.10 1.22
C THR A 132 12.20 -7.33 1.94
N ASN A 133 12.49 -7.74 3.17
CA ASN A 133 13.67 -7.31 3.90
C ASN A 133 14.82 -8.27 3.56
N ASP A 134 15.69 -7.84 2.67
CA ASP A 134 16.80 -8.65 2.17
C ASP A 134 17.92 -8.81 3.21
#